data_500fda1f270bac289753625bfe784056
#
_entry.id   500fda1f270bac289753625bfe784056
#
_cell.length_a   1.000
_cell.length_b   1.000
_cell.length_c   1.000
_cell.angle_alpha   90.00
_cell.angle_beta   90.00
_cell.angle_gamma   90.00
#
_symmetry.space_group_name_H-M   'P 1'
#
loop_
_entity.id
_entity.type
_entity.pdbx_description
1 polymer ?
#
loop_
_entity_poly.entity_id
_entity_poly.type
_entity_poly.pdbx_seq_one_letter_code
_entity_poly.pdbx_strand_id
1 'polypeptide(L)'
;MIEFKNVSLIYPNSEQTIIENLSFKLHEGEFVLVIGQTGIGKSSILRLMNGLVPHHTGGILSGEIEVAGRSTRMLRPGELSDLVGVVPQNPTNGFVCEIVEDEIAFTMETLGIPVEVMRKRVEEVLDLLALAPLRTRNISSLSGGEQQRVAIAAALVTQPKVLLLDEPTSALDPIAAEEVLSILHRLVNDLGLTVIIAEHRLERVIQFVDRILLINGSGDVQLGETREILLTSPIAPPLVELARVTGFEELPLTIREFRRSAIEITPLKRSASNLRGESLIEIRGLNCSYNDENSKYALREINLEIQDRKSVV
;
A
#
# COMPACT_ATOMS: atom_id res chain seq x y z
N MET A 1 16.20 -12.90 -3.10
CA MET A 1 15.23 -12.61 -4.18
C MET A 1 15.46 -11.26 -4.83
N ILE A 2 15.49 -10.17 -4.07
CA ILE A 2 15.82 -8.82 -4.57
C ILE A 2 17.09 -8.35 -3.90
N GLU A 3 18.06 -7.84 -4.67
CA GLU A 3 19.35 -7.40 -4.15
C GLU A 3 19.73 -6.04 -4.73
N PHE A 4 20.06 -5.08 -3.86
CA PHE A 4 20.61 -3.78 -4.19
C PHE A 4 22.08 -3.76 -3.75
N LYS A 5 22.99 -3.35 -4.65
CA LYS A 5 24.43 -3.26 -4.41
C LYS A 5 24.95 -1.88 -4.76
N ASN A 6 25.27 -1.08 -3.74
CA ASN A 6 25.82 0.26 -3.85
C ASN A 6 25.04 1.17 -4.83
N VAL A 7 23.70 1.13 -4.72
CA VAL A 7 22.82 1.84 -5.64
C VAL A 7 22.71 3.30 -5.27
N SER A 8 22.94 4.17 -6.24
CA SER A 8 22.70 5.61 -6.11
C SER A 8 21.88 6.12 -7.28
N LEU A 9 20.96 7.06 -7.00
CA LEU A 9 20.01 7.62 -7.97
C LEU A 9 19.93 9.14 -7.85
N ILE A 10 20.08 9.81 -9.00
CA ILE A 10 19.79 11.23 -9.18
C ILE A 10 18.78 11.34 -10.32
N TYR A 11 17.63 11.99 -10.09
CA TYR A 11 16.62 12.19 -11.13
C TYR A 11 17.05 13.29 -12.13
N PRO A 12 16.51 13.28 -13.36
CA PRO A 12 16.77 14.33 -14.34
C PRO A 12 16.35 15.69 -13.75
N ASN A 13 17.16 16.72 -14.03
CA ASN A 13 16.94 18.09 -13.55
C ASN A 13 16.95 18.28 -12.01
N SER A 14 17.50 17.33 -11.27
CA SER A 14 17.73 17.44 -9.83
C SER A 14 19.24 17.42 -9.55
N GLU A 15 19.70 18.31 -8.68
CA GLU A 15 21.06 18.26 -8.14
C GLU A 15 21.13 17.37 -6.88
N GLN A 16 19.97 16.98 -6.32
CA GLN A 16 19.91 16.20 -5.11
C GLN A 16 19.92 14.70 -5.41
N THR A 17 20.80 13.99 -4.72
CA THR A 17 20.80 12.53 -4.70
C THR A 17 19.63 12.04 -3.85
N ILE A 18 18.68 11.31 -4.48
CA ILE A 18 17.53 10.75 -3.77
C ILE A 18 17.88 9.47 -3.02
N ILE A 19 18.76 8.67 -3.63
CA ILE A 19 19.26 7.41 -3.05
C ILE A 19 20.79 7.44 -3.18
N GLU A 20 21.51 7.16 -2.09
CA GLU A 20 22.95 7.20 -2.06
C GLU A 20 23.52 5.91 -1.47
N ASN A 21 24.33 5.20 -2.25
CA ASN A 21 25.05 3.99 -1.85
C ASN A 21 24.21 2.91 -1.12
N LEU A 22 22.97 2.74 -1.57
CA LEU A 22 21.99 1.85 -0.96
C LEU A 22 22.33 0.39 -1.22
N SER A 23 22.42 -0.42 -0.16
CA SER A 23 22.66 -1.86 -0.26
C SER A 23 21.77 -2.63 0.72
N PHE A 24 20.98 -3.57 0.22
CA PHE A 24 20.17 -4.47 1.04
C PHE A 24 19.75 -5.70 0.23
N LYS A 25 19.21 -6.71 0.91
CA LYS A 25 18.72 -7.94 0.31
C LYS A 25 17.40 -8.40 0.92
N LEU A 26 16.41 -8.66 0.05
CA LEU A 26 15.13 -9.26 0.40
C LEU A 26 15.09 -10.72 -0.05
N HIS A 27 14.43 -11.56 0.76
CA HIS A 27 14.29 -12.99 0.47
C HIS A 27 13.00 -13.27 -0.31
N GLU A 28 12.88 -14.48 -0.82
CA GLU A 28 11.67 -14.96 -1.50
C GLU A 28 10.59 -15.28 -0.47
N GLY A 29 9.32 -14.97 -0.81
CA GLY A 29 8.19 -15.26 0.05
C GLY A 29 8.05 -14.35 1.28
N GLU A 30 8.73 -13.19 1.32
CA GLU A 30 8.60 -12.21 2.39
C GLU A 30 7.52 -11.16 2.07
N PHE A 31 6.78 -10.73 3.09
CA PHE A 31 5.96 -9.53 3.06
C PHE A 31 6.74 -8.37 3.67
N VAL A 32 7.23 -7.46 2.84
CA VAL A 32 8.11 -6.36 3.26
C VAL A 32 7.37 -5.02 3.18
N LEU A 33 7.42 -4.26 4.27
CA LEU A 33 6.90 -2.89 4.34
C LEU A 33 8.03 -1.88 4.22
N VAL A 34 7.91 -0.97 3.26
CA VAL A 34 8.83 0.16 3.08
C VAL A 34 8.27 1.38 3.80
N ILE A 35 8.97 1.88 4.81
CA ILE A 35 8.58 3.06 5.59
C ILE A 35 9.64 4.17 5.50
N GLY A 36 9.21 5.39 5.72
CA GLY A 36 10.07 6.59 5.66
C GLY A 36 9.22 7.84 5.50
N GLN A 37 9.82 9.01 5.69
CA GLN A 37 9.13 10.29 5.51
C GLN A 37 8.61 10.44 4.08
N THR A 38 7.62 11.33 3.89
CA THR A 38 7.12 11.68 2.55
C THR A 38 8.24 12.32 1.73
N GLY A 39 8.40 11.89 0.48
CA GLY A 39 9.45 12.40 -0.42
C GLY A 39 10.83 11.76 -0.23
N ILE A 40 11.03 10.85 0.74
CA ILE A 40 12.36 10.24 1.03
C ILE A 40 12.84 9.25 -0.06
N GLY A 41 11.99 8.85 -1.00
CA GLY A 41 12.38 7.93 -2.07
C GLY A 41 11.73 6.54 -2.02
N LYS A 42 10.69 6.30 -1.21
CA LYS A 42 9.97 5.00 -1.15
C LYS A 42 9.52 4.52 -2.54
N SER A 43 8.74 5.35 -3.24
CA SER A 43 8.28 5.05 -4.61
C SER A 43 9.43 4.91 -5.60
N SER A 44 10.56 5.61 -5.37
CA SER A 44 11.77 5.48 -6.21
C SER A 44 12.40 4.09 -6.07
N ILE A 45 12.45 3.55 -4.85
CA ILE A 45 12.93 2.18 -4.60
C ILE A 45 12.03 1.17 -5.31
N LEU A 46 10.70 1.30 -5.24
CA LEU A 46 9.78 0.43 -5.97
C LEU A 46 9.98 0.54 -7.49
N ARG A 47 10.17 1.76 -8.01
CA ARG A 47 10.42 2.01 -9.44
C ARG A 47 11.78 1.47 -9.92
N LEU A 48 12.76 1.38 -9.06
CA LEU A 48 14.03 0.72 -9.34
C LEU A 48 13.89 -0.80 -9.44
N MET A 49 13.02 -1.41 -8.60
CA MET A 49 12.77 -2.86 -8.62
C MET A 49 12.03 -3.32 -9.88
N ASN A 50 11.21 -2.48 -10.50
CA ASN A 50 10.48 -2.82 -11.73
C ASN A 50 11.11 -2.27 -13.01
N GLY A 51 12.26 -1.62 -12.93
CA GLY A 51 12.97 -1.06 -14.08
C GLY A 51 12.38 0.23 -14.67
N LEU A 52 11.32 0.83 -14.07
CA LEU A 52 10.81 2.14 -14.51
C LEU A 52 11.88 3.24 -14.39
N VAL A 53 12.75 3.12 -13.41
CA VAL A 53 13.96 3.91 -13.27
C VAL A 53 15.14 3.00 -13.64
N PRO A 54 16.00 3.36 -14.59
CA PRO A 54 16.09 4.65 -15.31
C PRO A 54 15.33 4.64 -16.66
N HIS A 55 14.75 3.51 -17.10
CA HIS A 55 14.31 3.32 -18.49
C HIS A 55 13.17 4.24 -18.93
N HIS A 56 12.26 4.61 -18.04
CA HIS A 56 11.11 5.45 -18.37
C HIS A 56 11.24 6.86 -17.79
N THR A 57 11.69 6.99 -16.57
CA THR A 57 11.80 8.31 -15.89
C THR A 57 13.12 9.00 -16.15
N GLY A 58 14.11 8.30 -16.71
CA GLY A 58 15.49 8.78 -16.82
C GLY A 58 16.17 8.83 -15.45
N GLY A 59 17.32 9.51 -15.40
CA GLY A 59 18.15 9.67 -14.22
C GLY A 59 19.52 9.02 -14.34
N ILE A 60 20.43 9.43 -13.44
CA ILE A 60 21.76 8.85 -13.32
C ILE A 60 21.66 7.76 -12.24
N LEU A 61 21.80 6.51 -12.65
CA LEU A 61 21.77 5.33 -11.81
C LEU A 61 23.16 4.68 -11.77
N SER A 62 23.71 4.48 -10.57
CA SER A 62 24.91 3.67 -10.33
C SER A 62 24.59 2.49 -9.44
N GLY A 63 25.51 1.51 -9.38
CA GLY A 63 25.33 0.26 -8.65
C GLY A 63 24.53 -0.78 -9.46
N GLU A 64 24.15 -1.86 -8.79
CA GLU A 64 23.43 -3.00 -9.39
C GLU A 64 22.14 -3.28 -8.63
N ILE A 65 21.09 -3.63 -9.38
CA ILE A 65 19.80 -4.05 -8.84
C ILE A 65 19.40 -5.34 -9.56
N GLU A 66 19.20 -6.38 -8.78
CA GLU A 66 18.76 -7.67 -9.29
C GLU A 66 17.43 -8.08 -8.66
N VAL A 67 16.51 -8.57 -9.48
CA VAL A 67 15.24 -9.18 -9.05
C VAL A 67 15.17 -10.58 -9.65
N ALA A 68 15.18 -11.60 -8.78
CA ALA A 68 15.26 -13.01 -9.15
C ALA A 68 16.39 -13.32 -10.18
N GLY A 69 17.55 -12.70 -9.99
CA GLY A 69 18.73 -12.89 -10.85
C GLY A 69 18.67 -12.12 -12.19
N ARG A 70 17.65 -11.29 -12.41
CA ARG A 70 17.57 -10.41 -13.59
C ARG A 70 17.89 -8.95 -13.19
N SER A 71 18.77 -8.30 -13.94
CA SER A 71 19.14 -6.89 -13.72
C SER A 71 18.05 -5.95 -14.20
N THR A 72 17.48 -5.14 -13.29
CA THR A 72 16.49 -4.12 -13.66
C THR A 72 17.11 -2.91 -14.35
N ARG A 73 18.44 -2.74 -14.26
CA ARG A 73 19.18 -1.71 -15.00
C ARG A 73 19.32 -2.05 -16.47
N MET A 74 19.40 -3.34 -16.82
CA MET A 74 19.63 -3.80 -18.19
C MET A 74 18.33 -4.11 -18.93
N LEU A 75 17.29 -4.54 -18.21
CA LEU A 75 16.00 -4.95 -18.76
C LEU A 75 14.95 -3.85 -18.59
N ARG A 76 14.14 -3.66 -19.63
CA ARG A 76 13.01 -2.72 -19.58
C ARG A 76 11.85 -3.27 -18.74
N PRO A 77 10.94 -2.43 -18.25
CA PRO A 77 9.79 -2.89 -17.45
C PRO A 77 8.96 -4.00 -18.14
N GLY A 78 8.73 -3.90 -19.45
CA GLY A 78 8.01 -4.94 -20.20
C GLY A 78 8.69 -6.30 -20.22
N GLU A 79 10.04 -6.33 -20.16
CA GLU A 79 10.84 -7.56 -20.12
C GLU A 79 10.89 -8.17 -18.71
N LEU A 80 10.42 -7.42 -17.70
CA LEU A 80 10.32 -7.84 -16.29
C LEU A 80 8.87 -8.15 -15.88
N SER A 81 7.88 -7.96 -16.75
CA SER A 81 6.45 -8.09 -16.42
C SER A 81 6.00 -9.52 -16.11
N ASP A 82 6.77 -10.52 -16.52
CA ASP A 82 6.61 -11.93 -16.13
C ASP A 82 7.15 -12.21 -14.71
N LEU A 83 7.94 -11.29 -14.16
CA LEU A 83 8.65 -11.45 -12.90
C LEU A 83 8.12 -10.51 -11.82
N VAL A 84 7.77 -9.28 -12.20
CA VAL A 84 7.38 -8.20 -11.28
C VAL A 84 6.02 -7.65 -11.68
N GLY A 85 5.02 -7.87 -10.83
CA GLY A 85 3.74 -7.19 -10.89
C GLY A 85 3.79 -5.85 -10.15
N VAL A 86 3.10 -4.85 -10.66
CA VAL A 86 3.10 -3.49 -10.07
C VAL A 86 1.67 -2.99 -9.91
N VAL A 87 1.36 -2.49 -8.72
CA VAL A 87 0.10 -1.82 -8.40
C VAL A 87 0.40 -0.38 -7.99
N PRO A 88 0.00 0.61 -8.80
CA PRO A 88 0.26 2.02 -8.50
C PRO A 88 -0.64 2.54 -7.39
N GLN A 89 -0.28 3.68 -6.80
CA GLN A 89 -1.03 4.36 -5.74
C GLN A 89 -2.49 4.66 -6.15
N ASN A 90 -2.70 5.10 -7.39
CA ASN A 90 -4.03 5.28 -7.95
C ASN A 90 -4.24 4.24 -9.06
N PRO A 91 -5.03 3.18 -8.82
CA PRO A 91 -5.26 2.13 -9.80
C PRO A 91 -5.92 2.63 -11.08
N THR A 92 -6.79 3.65 -11.00
CA THR A 92 -7.51 4.18 -12.17
C THR A 92 -6.59 4.77 -13.23
N ASN A 93 -5.40 5.23 -12.84
CA ASN A 93 -4.42 5.77 -13.79
C ASN A 93 -3.70 4.67 -14.59
N GLY A 94 -3.80 3.42 -14.15
CA GLY A 94 -3.17 2.27 -14.79
C GLY A 94 -4.09 1.48 -15.71
N PHE A 95 -5.41 1.65 -15.59
CA PHE A 95 -6.36 0.89 -16.40
C PHE A 95 -6.36 1.32 -17.86
N VAL A 96 -6.31 0.33 -18.74
CA VAL A 96 -6.33 0.48 -20.22
C VAL A 96 -7.69 0.11 -20.76
N CYS A 97 -8.34 -0.93 -20.19
CA CYS A 97 -9.63 -1.43 -20.59
C CYS A 97 -10.76 -0.88 -19.72
N GLU A 98 -11.98 -0.90 -20.24
CA GLU A 98 -13.16 -0.46 -19.48
C GLU A 98 -13.79 -1.61 -18.67
N ILE A 99 -13.65 -2.84 -19.11
CA ILE A 99 -14.27 -4.04 -18.53
C ILE A 99 -13.24 -4.79 -17.67
N VAL A 100 -13.68 -5.29 -16.52
CA VAL A 100 -12.82 -5.99 -15.54
C VAL A 100 -12.05 -7.16 -16.18
N GLU A 101 -12.74 -8.04 -16.89
CA GLU A 101 -12.12 -9.23 -17.51
C GLU A 101 -11.09 -8.85 -18.55
N ASP A 102 -11.37 -7.84 -19.39
CA ASP A 102 -10.49 -7.37 -20.43
C ASP A 102 -9.23 -6.74 -19.82
N GLU A 103 -9.37 -5.94 -18.76
CA GLU A 103 -8.24 -5.34 -18.06
C GLU A 103 -7.31 -6.41 -17.46
N ILE A 104 -7.88 -7.44 -16.82
CA ILE A 104 -7.09 -8.54 -16.27
C ILE A 104 -6.35 -9.29 -17.38
N ALA A 105 -6.97 -9.52 -18.53
CA ALA A 105 -6.37 -10.22 -19.66
C ALA A 105 -5.30 -9.40 -20.40
N PHE A 106 -5.39 -8.08 -20.38
CA PHE A 106 -4.63 -7.16 -21.23
C PHE A 106 -3.12 -7.39 -21.23
N THR A 107 -2.52 -7.55 -20.04
CA THR A 107 -1.07 -7.77 -19.94
C THR A 107 -0.65 -9.09 -20.61
N MET A 108 -1.44 -10.14 -20.45
CA MET A 108 -1.16 -11.43 -21.09
C MET A 108 -1.30 -11.39 -22.61
N GLU A 109 -2.27 -10.64 -23.12
CA GLU A 109 -2.42 -10.40 -24.57
C GLU A 109 -1.19 -9.70 -25.12
N THR A 110 -0.72 -8.65 -24.46
CA THR A 110 0.49 -7.91 -24.83
C THR A 110 1.74 -8.80 -24.85
N LEU A 111 1.80 -9.79 -23.97
CA LEU A 111 2.89 -10.78 -23.90
C LEU A 111 2.71 -11.94 -24.90
N GLY A 112 1.62 -11.99 -25.65
CA GLY A 112 1.34 -13.04 -26.61
C GLY A 112 1.08 -14.41 -25.99
N ILE A 113 0.53 -14.46 -24.75
CA ILE A 113 0.20 -15.71 -24.07
C ILE A 113 -0.99 -16.39 -24.78
N PRO A 114 -0.95 -17.72 -25.00
CA PRO A 114 -2.04 -18.44 -25.65
C PRO A 114 -3.38 -18.27 -24.95
N VAL A 115 -4.47 -18.08 -25.72
CA VAL A 115 -5.83 -17.78 -25.23
C VAL A 115 -6.32 -18.80 -24.19
N GLU A 116 -6.01 -20.08 -24.37
CA GLU A 116 -6.41 -21.14 -23.45
C GLU A 116 -5.73 -21.00 -22.08
N VAL A 117 -4.47 -20.57 -22.05
CA VAL A 117 -3.72 -20.27 -20.80
C VAL A 117 -4.29 -19.01 -20.17
N MET A 118 -4.58 -17.98 -20.98
CA MET A 118 -5.16 -16.73 -20.49
C MET A 118 -6.50 -16.97 -19.79
N ARG A 119 -7.42 -17.70 -20.43
CA ARG A 119 -8.72 -18.03 -19.83
C ARG A 119 -8.59 -18.68 -18.47
N LYS A 120 -7.70 -19.67 -18.35
CA LYS A 120 -7.46 -20.35 -17.08
C LYS A 120 -6.95 -19.40 -16.01
N ARG A 121 -5.95 -18.60 -16.32
CA ARG A 121 -5.35 -17.64 -15.37
C ARG A 121 -6.32 -16.53 -14.96
N VAL A 122 -7.15 -16.04 -15.87
CA VAL A 122 -8.19 -15.06 -15.58
C VAL A 122 -9.21 -15.63 -14.60
N GLU A 123 -9.71 -16.87 -14.81
CA GLU A 123 -10.61 -17.52 -13.86
C GLU A 123 -9.96 -17.68 -12.48
N GLU A 124 -8.73 -18.19 -12.42
CA GLU A 124 -7.98 -18.36 -11.16
C GLU A 124 -7.86 -17.05 -10.37
N VAL A 125 -7.56 -15.95 -11.05
CA VAL A 125 -7.37 -14.63 -10.40
C VAL A 125 -8.72 -14.01 -10.02
N LEU A 126 -9.75 -14.16 -10.85
CA LEU A 126 -11.12 -13.72 -10.52
C LEU A 126 -11.65 -14.39 -9.25
N ASP A 127 -11.43 -15.70 -9.11
CA ASP A 127 -11.84 -16.46 -7.93
C ASP A 127 -10.99 -16.07 -6.70
N LEU A 128 -9.66 -15.96 -6.87
CA LEU A 128 -8.73 -15.63 -5.79
C LEU A 128 -9.05 -14.30 -5.12
N LEU A 129 -9.48 -13.31 -5.92
CA LEU A 129 -9.75 -11.93 -5.49
C LEU A 129 -11.25 -11.62 -5.33
N ALA A 130 -12.11 -12.64 -5.41
CA ALA A 130 -13.57 -12.51 -5.35
C ALA A 130 -14.13 -11.48 -6.36
N LEU A 131 -13.62 -11.50 -7.58
CA LEU A 131 -14.01 -10.60 -8.67
C LEU A 131 -14.96 -11.26 -9.69
N ALA A 132 -15.25 -12.57 -9.59
CA ALA A 132 -16.10 -13.29 -10.53
C ALA A 132 -17.48 -12.62 -10.77
N PRO A 133 -18.18 -12.07 -9.75
CA PRO A 133 -19.45 -11.34 -9.97
C PRO A 133 -19.29 -10.01 -10.71
N LEU A 134 -18.07 -9.49 -10.79
CA LEU A 134 -17.77 -8.18 -11.36
C LEU A 134 -17.14 -8.26 -12.76
N ARG A 135 -16.89 -9.47 -13.29
CA ARG A 135 -16.10 -9.72 -14.50
C ARG A 135 -16.53 -8.92 -15.73
N THR A 136 -17.82 -8.73 -15.92
CA THR A 136 -18.39 -8.01 -17.08
C THR A 136 -18.77 -6.56 -16.77
N ARG A 137 -18.44 -6.06 -15.55
CA ARG A 137 -18.76 -4.71 -15.15
C ARG A 137 -17.74 -3.72 -15.68
N ASN A 138 -18.22 -2.50 -15.91
CA ASN A 138 -17.33 -1.37 -16.20
C ASN A 138 -16.56 -0.96 -14.93
N ILE A 139 -15.23 -0.84 -15.04
CA ILE A 139 -14.34 -0.52 -13.93
C ILE A 139 -14.69 0.82 -13.27
N SER A 140 -15.14 1.80 -14.06
CA SER A 140 -15.55 3.11 -13.53
C SER A 140 -16.78 3.05 -12.59
N SER A 141 -17.56 1.97 -12.67
CA SER A 141 -18.75 1.74 -11.82
C SER A 141 -18.43 1.05 -10.50
N LEU A 142 -17.17 0.63 -10.30
CA LEU A 142 -16.72 -0.09 -9.14
C LEU A 142 -16.35 0.85 -7.98
N SER A 143 -16.49 0.36 -6.74
CA SER A 143 -15.93 1.00 -5.57
C SER A 143 -14.39 1.04 -5.61
N GLY A 144 -13.76 1.95 -4.85
CA GLY A 144 -12.30 2.02 -4.77
C GLY A 144 -11.63 0.71 -4.36
N GLY A 145 -12.23 -0.04 -3.42
CA GLY A 145 -11.72 -1.34 -3.01
C GLY A 145 -11.84 -2.41 -4.10
N GLU A 146 -12.94 -2.40 -4.87
CA GLU A 146 -13.10 -3.29 -6.04
C GLU A 146 -12.10 -2.94 -7.14
N GLN A 147 -11.90 -1.65 -7.44
CA GLN A 147 -10.89 -1.20 -8.41
C GLN A 147 -9.48 -1.61 -7.97
N GLN A 148 -9.17 -1.50 -6.69
CA GLN A 148 -7.88 -1.94 -6.16
C GLN A 148 -7.67 -3.46 -6.34
N ARG A 149 -8.70 -4.28 -6.08
CA ARG A 149 -8.63 -5.73 -6.35
C ARG A 149 -8.46 -6.03 -7.83
N VAL A 150 -9.09 -5.27 -8.72
CA VAL A 150 -8.88 -5.41 -10.19
C VAL A 150 -7.43 -5.11 -10.56
N ALA A 151 -6.84 -4.03 -10.04
CA ALA A 151 -5.44 -3.71 -10.29
C ALA A 151 -4.46 -4.78 -9.77
N ILE A 152 -4.75 -5.35 -8.59
CA ILE A 152 -3.99 -6.49 -8.06
C ILE A 152 -4.17 -7.72 -8.97
N ALA A 153 -5.39 -7.99 -9.47
CA ALA A 153 -5.67 -9.06 -10.41
C ALA A 153 -4.87 -8.93 -11.70
N ALA A 154 -4.89 -7.75 -12.31
CA ALA A 154 -4.14 -7.46 -13.53
C ALA A 154 -2.61 -7.59 -13.35
N ALA A 155 -2.11 -7.31 -12.14
CA ALA A 155 -0.69 -7.50 -11.81
C ALA A 155 -0.34 -8.98 -11.52
N LEU A 156 -1.28 -9.78 -11.01
CA LEU A 156 -1.06 -11.18 -10.64
C LEU A 156 -1.24 -12.18 -11.79
N VAL A 157 -2.03 -11.83 -12.81
CA VAL A 157 -2.42 -12.77 -13.88
C VAL A 157 -1.23 -13.32 -14.68
N THR A 158 -0.10 -12.59 -14.70
CA THR A 158 1.17 -13.06 -15.30
C THR A 158 1.91 -14.06 -14.41
N GLN A 159 1.42 -14.29 -13.19
CA GLN A 159 2.05 -15.12 -12.16
C GLN A 159 3.46 -14.62 -11.79
N PRO A 160 3.62 -13.35 -11.41
CA PRO A 160 4.91 -12.78 -11.07
C PRO A 160 5.45 -13.41 -9.78
N LYS A 161 6.76 -13.32 -9.57
CA LYS A 161 7.41 -13.72 -8.30
C LYS A 161 7.39 -12.61 -7.25
N VAL A 162 7.29 -11.37 -7.71
CA VAL A 162 7.30 -10.16 -6.88
C VAL A 162 6.09 -9.30 -7.21
N LEU A 163 5.40 -8.82 -6.19
CA LEU A 163 4.35 -7.82 -6.29
C LEU A 163 4.75 -6.54 -5.55
N LEU A 164 4.82 -5.44 -6.27
CA LEU A 164 5.15 -4.11 -5.76
C LEU A 164 3.88 -3.28 -5.65
N LEU A 165 3.61 -2.71 -4.48
CA LEU A 165 2.43 -1.87 -4.25
C LEU A 165 2.84 -0.53 -3.63
N ASP A 166 2.45 0.56 -4.28
CA ASP A 166 2.70 1.92 -3.80
C ASP A 166 1.41 2.49 -3.20
N GLU A 167 1.33 2.55 -1.87
CA GLU A 167 0.20 3.04 -1.07
C GLU A 167 -1.19 2.46 -1.47
N PRO A 168 -1.32 1.12 -1.58
CA PRO A 168 -2.54 0.52 -2.12
C PRO A 168 -3.79 0.72 -1.27
N THR A 169 -3.65 1.18 -0.02
CA THR A 169 -4.79 1.40 0.88
C THR A 169 -5.11 2.87 1.14
N SER A 170 -4.39 3.79 0.50
CA SER A 170 -4.47 5.25 0.79
C SER A 170 -5.87 5.84 0.52
N ALA A 171 -6.53 5.39 -0.54
CA ALA A 171 -7.86 5.86 -0.96
C ALA A 171 -9.02 4.98 -0.49
N LEU A 172 -8.74 3.94 0.32
CA LEU A 172 -9.74 2.97 0.74
C LEU A 172 -10.31 3.30 2.14
N ASP A 173 -11.58 2.96 2.33
CA ASP A 173 -12.15 2.90 3.67
C ASP A 173 -11.47 1.77 4.49
N PRO A 174 -11.62 1.77 5.82
CA PRO A 174 -10.91 0.81 6.68
C PRO A 174 -11.23 -0.66 6.39
N ILE A 175 -12.47 -0.98 5.97
CA ILE A 175 -12.91 -2.35 5.71
C ILE A 175 -12.27 -2.84 4.40
N ALA A 176 -12.39 -2.06 3.32
CA ALA A 176 -11.79 -2.40 2.04
C ALA A 176 -10.25 -2.50 2.14
N ALA A 177 -9.60 -1.65 2.94
CA ALA A 177 -8.16 -1.72 3.18
C ALA A 177 -7.76 -3.04 3.87
N GLU A 178 -8.52 -3.46 4.90
CA GLU A 178 -8.25 -4.72 5.61
C GLU A 178 -8.47 -5.95 4.70
N GLU A 179 -9.50 -5.92 3.86
CA GLU A 179 -9.73 -6.97 2.85
C GLU A 179 -8.53 -7.10 1.89
N VAL A 180 -8.06 -5.99 1.32
CA VAL A 180 -6.90 -5.98 0.42
C VAL A 180 -5.64 -6.51 1.12
N LEU A 181 -5.34 -6.05 2.33
CA LEU A 181 -4.16 -6.50 3.08
C LEU A 181 -4.25 -7.98 3.46
N SER A 182 -5.43 -8.47 3.82
CA SER A 182 -5.67 -9.88 4.11
C SER A 182 -5.46 -10.76 2.87
N ILE A 183 -5.85 -10.28 1.69
CA ILE A 183 -5.58 -10.95 0.42
C ILE A 183 -4.07 -11.01 0.17
N LEU A 184 -3.36 -9.88 0.30
CA LEU A 184 -1.90 -9.83 0.11
C LEU A 184 -1.18 -10.79 1.06
N HIS A 185 -1.58 -10.83 2.32
CA HIS A 185 -1.01 -11.75 3.31
C HIS A 185 -1.23 -13.23 2.93
N ARG A 186 -2.43 -13.58 2.41
CA ARG A 186 -2.66 -14.94 1.91
C ARG A 186 -1.80 -15.27 0.69
N LEU A 187 -1.60 -14.32 -0.23
CA LEU A 187 -0.73 -14.52 -1.40
C LEU A 187 0.70 -14.84 -1.00
N VAL A 188 1.22 -14.21 0.05
CA VAL A 188 2.54 -14.51 0.60
C VAL A 188 2.56 -15.91 1.22
N ASN A 189 1.64 -16.20 2.15
CA ASN A 189 1.67 -17.43 2.93
C ASN A 189 1.30 -18.69 2.12
N ASP A 190 0.30 -18.58 1.22
CA ASP A 190 -0.24 -19.73 0.51
C ASP A 190 0.46 -19.98 -0.83
N LEU A 191 0.93 -18.89 -1.50
CA LEU A 191 1.54 -18.98 -2.82
C LEU A 191 3.06 -18.69 -2.83
N GLY A 192 3.63 -18.28 -1.70
CA GLY A 192 5.05 -17.92 -1.61
C GLY A 192 5.41 -16.66 -2.42
N LEU A 193 4.43 -15.80 -2.72
CA LEU A 193 4.65 -14.56 -3.43
C LEU A 193 5.47 -13.59 -2.56
N THR A 194 6.46 -12.92 -3.14
CA THR A 194 7.17 -11.84 -2.45
C THR A 194 6.40 -10.54 -2.63
N VAL A 195 5.96 -9.92 -1.55
CA VAL A 195 5.21 -8.67 -1.57
C VAL A 195 6.00 -7.53 -0.96
N ILE A 196 6.17 -6.44 -1.68
CA ILE A 196 6.77 -5.21 -1.18
C ILE A 196 5.73 -4.09 -1.27
N ILE A 197 5.39 -3.53 -0.12
CA ILE A 197 4.39 -2.47 0.01
C ILE A 197 5.01 -1.20 0.60
N ALA A 198 4.75 -0.05 0.00
CA ALA A 198 4.98 1.25 0.64
C ALA A 198 3.65 1.75 1.21
N GLU A 199 3.61 2.12 2.48
CA GLU A 199 2.40 2.61 3.14
C GLU A 199 2.71 3.70 4.16
N HIS A 200 1.73 4.61 4.35
CA HIS A 200 1.80 5.67 5.37
C HIS A 200 0.99 5.33 6.62
N ARG A 201 -0.11 4.59 6.47
CA ARG A 201 -0.98 4.18 7.59
C ARG A 201 -0.50 2.85 8.15
N LEU A 202 0.57 2.91 8.92
CA LEU A 202 1.28 1.73 9.42
C LEU A 202 0.41 0.83 10.30
N GLU A 203 -0.52 1.42 11.06
CA GLU A 203 -1.45 0.70 11.94
C GLU A 203 -2.31 -0.34 11.21
N ARG A 204 -2.50 -0.17 9.89
CA ARG A 204 -3.26 -1.11 9.07
C ARG A 204 -2.45 -2.33 8.64
N VAL A 205 -1.16 -2.13 8.39
CA VAL A 205 -0.34 -3.10 7.65
C VAL A 205 0.66 -3.85 8.53
N ILE A 206 1.14 -3.27 9.64
CA ILE A 206 2.23 -3.84 10.45
C ILE A 206 1.98 -5.26 10.97
N GLN A 207 0.71 -5.64 11.17
CA GLN A 207 0.36 -6.98 11.64
C GLN A 207 0.51 -8.08 10.59
N PHE A 208 0.68 -7.71 9.32
CA PHE A 208 0.75 -8.64 8.19
C PHE A 208 2.17 -8.79 7.64
N VAL A 209 3.11 -7.93 8.04
CA VAL A 209 4.45 -7.88 7.43
C VAL A 209 5.50 -8.61 8.26
N ASP A 210 6.40 -9.28 7.55
CA ASP A 210 7.52 -10.00 8.16
C ASP A 210 8.65 -9.04 8.50
N ARG A 211 9.02 -8.16 7.56
CA ARG A 211 10.16 -7.27 7.70
C ARG A 211 9.85 -5.84 7.28
N ILE A 212 10.55 -4.91 7.86
CA ILE A 212 10.47 -3.48 7.52
C ILE A 212 11.78 -3.03 6.89
N LEU A 213 11.67 -2.32 5.76
CA LEU A 213 12.73 -1.51 5.17
C LEU A 213 12.48 -0.05 5.56
N LEU A 214 13.17 0.43 6.58
CA LEU A 214 13.11 1.82 7.05
C LEU A 214 14.13 2.66 6.29
N ILE A 215 13.66 3.77 5.70
CA ILE A 215 14.48 4.76 5.01
C ILE A 215 14.54 6.01 5.89
N ASN A 216 15.70 6.30 6.48
CA ASN A 216 15.94 7.47 7.34
C ASN A 216 16.51 8.68 6.57
N GLY A 217 17.12 8.44 5.40
CA GLY A 217 17.74 9.45 4.55
C GLY A 217 18.18 8.86 3.21
N SER A 218 18.90 9.61 2.42
CA SER A 218 19.29 9.21 1.05
C SER A 218 20.15 7.94 0.98
N GLY A 219 20.92 7.64 2.01
CA GLY A 219 21.79 6.44 2.07
C GLY A 219 21.61 5.61 3.34
N ASP A 220 20.82 6.08 4.30
CA ASP A 220 20.61 5.39 5.57
C ASP A 220 19.33 4.56 5.50
N VAL A 221 19.51 3.25 5.41
CA VAL A 221 18.42 2.27 5.46
C VAL A 221 18.69 1.21 6.51
N GLN A 222 17.60 0.78 7.15
CA GLN A 222 17.62 -0.33 8.09
C GLN A 222 16.61 -1.36 7.62
N LEU A 223 17.02 -2.61 7.53
CA LEU A 223 16.19 -3.75 7.16
C LEU A 223 16.24 -4.80 8.28
N GLY A 224 15.11 -5.12 8.84
CA GLY A 224 15.02 -6.08 9.95
C GLY A 224 13.60 -6.57 10.20
N GLU A 225 13.46 -7.41 11.19
CA GLU A 225 12.17 -7.89 11.68
C GLU A 225 11.27 -6.72 12.11
N THR A 226 9.97 -6.85 11.89
CA THR A 226 9.01 -5.76 12.14
C THR A 226 9.12 -5.19 13.56
N ARG A 227 9.21 -6.04 14.58
CA ARG A 227 9.32 -5.58 15.97
C ARG A 227 10.66 -4.90 16.27
N GLU A 228 11.76 -5.42 15.73
CA GLU A 228 13.10 -4.86 15.93
C GLU A 228 13.21 -3.44 15.37
N ILE A 229 12.79 -3.26 14.11
CA ILE A 229 12.81 -1.94 13.48
C ILE A 229 11.88 -0.97 14.21
N LEU A 230 10.67 -1.41 14.56
CA LEU A 230 9.71 -0.57 15.27
C LEU A 230 10.13 -0.23 16.70
N LEU A 231 11.12 -0.85 17.32
CA LEU A 231 11.64 -0.43 18.63
C LEU A 231 12.31 0.96 18.55
N THR A 232 13.01 1.26 17.48
CA THR A 232 13.83 2.47 17.36
C THR A 232 13.40 3.41 16.23
N SER A 233 12.52 2.96 15.33
CA SER A 233 12.06 3.76 14.19
C SER A 233 11.44 5.09 14.63
N PRO A 234 11.81 6.22 14.00
CA PRO A 234 11.17 7.51 14.26
C PRO A 234 9.72 7.58 13.75
N ILE A 235 9.33 6.60 12.92
CA ILE A 235 7.98 6.48 12.37
C ILE A 235 7.39 5.19 12.90
N ALA A 236 6.33 5.30 13.72
CA ALA A 236 5.65 4.14 14.29
C ALA A 236 4.15 4.42 14.45
N PRO A 237 3.29 3.37 14.47
CA PRO A 237 1.88 3.54 14.81
C PRO A 237 1.69 4.00 16.26
N PRO A 238 0.59 4.69 16.58
CA PRO A 238 0.31 5.17 17.95
C PRO A 238 0.33 4.06 19.01
N LEU A 239 -0.09 2.85 18.65
CA LEU A 239 -0.05 1.68 19.54
C LEU A 239 1.39 1.32 19.94
N VAL A 240 2.29 1.35 18.98
CA VAL A 240 3.71 1.06 19.17
C VAL A 240 4.38 2.15 20.00
N GLU A 241 4.07 3.43 19.73
CA GLU A 241 4.57 4.56 20.51
C GLU A 241 4.14 4.45 21.98
N LEU A 242 2.87 4.13 22.22
CA LEU A 242 2.35 3.90 23.57
C LEU A 242 3.08 2.73 24.23
N ALA A 243 3.29 1.63 23.52
CA ALA A 243 3.98 0.46 24.05
C ALA A 243 5.44 0.76 24.45
N ARG A 244 6.15 1.56 23.67
CA ARG A 244 7.53 2.01 23.99
C ARG A 244 7.57 2.81 25.31
N VAL A 245 6.59 3.71 25.53
CA VAL A 245 6.50 4.54 26.75
C VAL A 245 6.12 3.70 27.97
N THR A 246 5.31 2.67 27.78
CA THR A 246 4.82 1.81 28.87
C THR A 246 5.75 0.65 29.22
N GLY A 247 6.85 0.45 28.48
CA GLY A 247 7.91 -0.50 28.80
C GLY A 247 7.53 -1.97 28.59
N PHE A 248 6.85 -2.28 27.50
CA PHE A 248 6.58 -3.67 27.11
C PHE A 248 7.88 -4.43 26.85
N GLU A 249 7.96 -5.69 27.31
CA GLU A 249 9.08 -6.58 27.01
C GLU A 249 9.09 -6.97 25.53
N GLU A 250 7.92 -7.29 24.98
CA GLU A 250 7.70 -7.56 23.56
C GLU A 250 6.75 -6.52 22.99
N LEU A 251 7.15 -5.87 21.88
CA LEU A 251 6.39 -4.79 21.25
C LEU A 251 5.08 -5.33 20.63
N PRO A 252 3.90 -4.92 21.11
CA PRO A 252 2.63 -5.37 20.53
C PRO A 252 2.40 -4.70 19.16
N LEU A 253 2.02 -5.48 18.16
CA LEU A 253 1.67 -4.99 16.83
C LEU A 253 0.15 -4.83 16.66
N THR A 254 -0.64 -5.45 17.55
CA THR A 254 -2.10 -5.41 17.51
C THR A 254 -2.69 -4.98 18.85
N ILE A 255 -3.91 -4.40 18.80
CA ILE A 255 -4.67 -4.06 20.02
C ILE A 255 -4.91 -5.32 20.88
N ARG A 256 -5.06 -6.48 20.25
CA ARG A 256 -5.25 -7.75 20.96
C ARG A 256 -4.01 -8.14 21.78
N GLU A 257 -2.82 -8.01 21.21
CA GLU A 257 -1.55 -8.25 21.90
C GLU A 257 -1.38 -7.26 23.05
N PHE A 258 -1.62 -5.97 22.81
CA PHE A 258 -1.55 -4.93 23.81
C PHE A 258 -2.45 -5.22 25.02
N ARG A 259 -3.70 -5.61 24.81
CA ARG A 259 -4.65 -5.94 25.88
C ARG A 259 -4.26 -7.18 26.70
N ARG A 260 -3.53 -8.12 26.13
CA ARG A 260 -3.06 -9.32 26.84
C ARG A 260 -2.00 -9.03 27.90
N SER A 261 -1.26 -7.96 27.74
CA SER A 261 -0.14 -7.61 28.62
C SER A 261 -0.58 -6.93 29.94
N ALA A 262 -1.90 -6.85 30.22
CA ALA A 262 -2.49 -6.45 31.50
C ALA A 262 -1.93 -5.15 32.15
N ILE A 263 -1.51 -4.18 31.33
CA ILE A 263 -1.09 -2.87 31.85
C ILE A 263 -2.35 -2.07 32.22
N GLU A 264 -2.51 -1.75 33.49
CA GLU A 264 -3.54 -0.82 33.97
C GLU A 264 -3.15 0.62 33.53
N ILE A 265 -3.78 1.09 32.47
CA ILE A 265 -3.69 2.50 32.08
C ILE A 265 -4.77 3.27 32.86
N THR A 266 -4.36 4.04 33.86
CA THR A 266 -5.28 4.96 34.51
C THR A 266 -5.54 6.16 33.61
N PRO A 267 -6.76 6.33 33.09
CA PRO A 267 -7.04 7.45 32.20
C PRO A 267 -6.90 8.76 32.96
N LEU A 268 -6.09 9.68 32.45
CA LEU A 268 -6.05 11.04 32.98
C LEU A 268 -7.47 11.61 32.89
N LYS A 269 -8.05 12.02 34.04
CA LYS A 269 -9.31 12.77 34.05
C LYS A 269 -9.09 14.04 33.24
N ARG A 270 -9.55 14.08 31.99
CA ARG A 270 -9.67 15.34 31.26
C ARG A 270 -10.65 16.21 32.07
N SER A 271 -10.18 17.30 32.66
CA SER A 271 -11.07 18.34 33.11
C SER A 271 -11.79 18.87 31.86
N ALA A 272 -13.10 18.61 31.78
CA ALA A 272 -13.92 19.22 30.76
C ALA A 272 -13.85 20.73 30.97
N SER A 273 -13.05 21.42 30.15
CA SER A 273 -13.13 22.89 30.12
C SER A 273 -14.49 23.22 29.48
N ASN A 274 -15.45 23.63 30.31
CA ASN A 274 -16.75 24.12 29.90
C ASN A 274 -16.65 25.54 29.26
N LEU A 275 -15.72 25.69 28.34
CA LEU A 275 -15.68 26.86 27.47
C LEU A 275 -16.77 26.65 26.39
N ARG A 276 -18.01 27.09 26.66
CA ARG A 276 -19.04 27.27 25.66
C ARG A 276 -18.60 28.43 24.78
N GLY A 277 -18.05 28.14 23.61
CA GLY A 277 -17.83 29.11 22.54
C GLY A 277 -19.18 29.49 21.89
N GLU A 278 -19.20 30.58 21.13
CA GLU A 278 -20.34 30.91 20.27
C GLU A 278 -20.50 29.84 19.19
N SER A 279 -21.73 29.55 18.78
CA SER A 279 -22.02 28.64 17.70
C SER A 279 -21.55 29.25 16.37
N LEU A 280 -20.58 28.59 15.73
CA LEU A 280 -20.03 29.03 14.43
C LEU A 280 -20.81 28.46 13.24
N ILE A 281 -21.26 27.21 13.37
CA ILE A 281 -22.01 26.52 12.33
C ILE A 281 -23.15 25.77 13.00
N GLU A 282 -24.36 25.99 12.53
CA GLU A 282 -25.55 25.26 12.93
C GLU A 282 -26.22 24.64 11.69
N ILE A 283 -26.37 23.32 11.69
CA ILE A 283 -27.03 22.54 10.67
C ILE A 283 -28.26 21.91 11.29
N ARG A 284 -29.44 22.13 10.71
CA ARG A 284 -30.71 21.57 11.18
C ARG A 284 -31.45 20.86 10.06
N GLY A 285 -31.77 19.57 10.26
CA GLY A 285 -32.58 18.77 9.35
C GLY A 285 -32.03 18.67 7.93
N LEU A 286 -30.67 18.70 7.76
CA LEU A 286 -30.04 18.63 6.45
C LEU A 286 -30.30 17.27 5.80
N ASN A 287 -30.85 17.31 4.58
CA ASN A 287 -30.98 16.16 3.70
C ASN A 287 -30.21 16.41 2.41
N CYS A 288 -29.46 15.43 1.93
CA CYS A 288 -28.71 15.51 0.69
C CYS A 288 -28.80 14.20 -0.10
N SER A 289 -29.03 14.31 -1.40
CA SER A 289 -28.94 13.19 -2.36
C SER A 289 -28.15 13.62 -3.58
N TYR A 290 -27.54 12.66 -4.28
CA TYR A 290 -26.72 12.94 -5.47
C TYR A 290 -27.51 12.98 -6.78
N ASN A 291 -28.77 12.47 -6.81
CA ASN A 291 -29.63 12.43 -8.00
C ASN A 291 -31.07 12.82 -7.67
N ASP A 292 -31.78 13.47 -8.61
CA ASP A 292 -33.12 14.06 -8.40
C ASP A 292 -34.32 13.10 -8.42
N GLU A 293 -34.18 11.84 -8.89
CA GLU A 293 -35.31 10.91 -8.96
C GLU A 293 -35.01 9.57 -8.31
N ASN A 294 -35.69 9.28 -7.22
CA ASN A 294 -35.67 7.99 -6.47
C ASN A 294 -34.36 7.60 -5.76
N SER A 295 -33.46 8.53 -5.50
CA SER A 295 -32.19 8.22 -4.87
C SER A 295 -32.29 8.15 -3.36
N LYS A 296 -31.58 7.15 -2.78
CA LYS A 296 -31.31 7.09 -1.34
C LYS A 296 -30.60 8.39 -0.91
N TYR A 297 -31.11 9.01 0.15
CA TYR A 297 -30.42 10.14 0.76
C TYR A 297 -29.00 9.74 1.14
N ALA A 298 -28.01 10.50 0.72
CA ALA A 298 -26.63 10.40 1.18
C ALA A 298 -26.49 10.90 2.62
N LEU A 299 -27.26 11.96 2.95
CA LEU A 299 -27.41 12.50 4.30
C LEU A 299 -28.90 12.66 4.57
N ARG A 300 -29.36 12.31 5.78
CA ARG A 300 -30.76 12.42 6.16
C ARG A 300 -30.87 12.97 7.58
N GLU A 301 -31.65 14.05 7.72
CA GLU A 301 -31.99 14.70 9.01
C GLU A 301 -30.76 15.00 9.89
N ILE A 302 -29.66 15.43 9.28
CA ILE A 302 -28.42 15.76 10.00
C ILE A 302 -28.64 17.04 10.80
N ASN A 303 -28.41 16.96 12.10
CA ASN A 303 -28.37 18.08 13.01
C ASN A 303 -26.98 18.15 13.61
N LEU A 304 -26.28 19.29 13.47
CA LEU A 304 -24.91 19.47 13.94
C LEU A 304 -24.71 20.93 14.37
N GLU A 305 -24.09 21.12 15.52
CA GLU A 305 -23.66 22.42 16.02
C GLU A 305 -22.15 22.39 16.24
N ILE A 306 -21.43 23.31 15.60
CA ILE A 306 -19.98 23.51 15.76
C ILE A 306 -19.76 24.84 16.48
N GLN A 307 -19.13 24.76 17.63
CA GLN A 307 -18.80 25.92 18.47
C GLN A 307 -17.37 26.38 18.26
N ASP A 308 -17.09 27.68 18.46
CA ASP A 308 -15.74 28.24 18.36
C ASP A 308 -14.76 27.51 19.28
N ARG A 309 -13.53 27.26 18.74
CA ARG A 309 -12.41 26.61 19.44
C ARG A 309 -12.65 25.18 19.95
N LYS A 310 -13.60 24.46 19.39
CA LYS A 310 -13.75 23.02 19.64
C LYS A 310 -13.36 22.23 18.40
N SER A 311 -12.43 21.32 18.56
CA SER A 311 -12.16 20.31 17.55
C SER A 311 -13.32 19.32 17.52
N VAL A 312 -13.90 19.08 16.36
CA VAL A 312 -14.84 17.97 16.13
C VAL A 312 -14.00 16.74 15.83
N VAL A 313 -14.09 15.73 16.69
CA VAL A 313 -13.44 14.41 16.50
C VAL A 313 -14.48 13.44 15.97
#